data_4b968d76b1c18959c5d76394df15c09a
#
_entry.id   4b968d76b1c18959c5d76394df15c09a
#
_cell.length_a   1.000
_cell.length_b   1.000
_cell.length_c   1.000
_cell.angle_alpha   90.00
_cell.angle_beta   90.00
_cell.angle_gamma   90.00
#
_symmetry.space_group_name_H-M   'P 1'
#
loop_
_entity.id
_entity.type
_entity.pdbx_description
1 polymer ?
#
loop_
_entity_poly.entity_id
_entity_poly.type
_entity_poly.pdbx_seq_one_letter_code
_entity_poly.pdbx_strand_id
1 'polypeptide(L)'
;GAACPRRNVVTEFCVLKDSLSSARVFMGLSLLLLALVLFGASQGALKISFDALFDEEYRDIWLNIRLPRVLLAVLVGAALATAGVIMQGLFRNPMADPGLLGVSSGSALMVGVAIVLPFSFPVVLVIYEQMVFAIAGSLVVCTIIFLITQRHRDGSMMQLLLAGIAINALC
;
A
#
# COMPACT_ATOMS: atom_id res chain seq x y z
N GLY A 1 32.02 -43.89 -8.32
CA GLY A 1 32.05 -43.36 -6.95
C GLY A 1 31.85 -41.86 -7.00
N ALA A 2 30.62 -41.38 -7.02
CA ALA A 2 30.31 -39.96 -6.91
C ALA A 2 30.36 -39.59 -5.41
N ALA A 3 31.36 -38.81 -5.03
CA ALA A 3 31.50 -38.25 -3.71
C ALA A 3 30.36 -37.25 -3.49
N CYS A 4 29.44 -37.54 -2.57
CA CYS A 4 28.45 -36.61 -2.04
C CYS A 4 29.19 -35.40 -1.43
N PRO A 5 28.93 -34.14 -1.84
CA PRO A 5 29.57 -33.00 -1.20
C PRO A 5 29.11 -32.94 0.26
N ARG A 6 30.06 -33.03 1.17
CA ARG A 6 29.81 -32.79 2.60
C ARG A 6 29.12 -31.43 2.72
N ARG A 7 27.89 -31.41 3.24
CA ARG A 7 27.25 -30.19 3.72
C ARG A 7 28.18 -29.59 4.77
N ASN A 8 28.86 -28.54 4.41
CA ASN A 8 29.81 -27.90 5.32
C ASN A 8 29.00 -27.27 6.47
N VAL A 9 29.34 -27.62 7.69
CA VAL A 9 28.83 -27.05 8.95
C VAL A 9 28.80 -25.51 8.88
N VAL A 10 29.73 -24.91 8.13
CA VAL A 10 29.83 -23.47 7.87
C VAL A 10 28.65 -22.93 7.08
N THR A 11 28.09 -23.67 6.12
CA THR A 11 26.91 -23.23 5.35
C THR A 11 25.64 -23.27 6.21
N GLU A 12 25.49 -24.27 7.07
CA GLU A 12 24.37 -24.31 8.02
C GLU A 12 24.46 -23.18 9.07
N PHE A 13 25.66 -22.87 9.55
CA PHE A 13 25.88 -21.76 10.47
C PHE A 13 25.58 -20.38 9.83
N CYS A 14 25.94 -20.19 8.53
CA CYS A 14 25.61 -18.98 7.81
C CYS A 14 24.08 -18.83 7.62
N VAL A 15 23.40 -19.88 7.20
CA VAL A 15 21.94 -19.88 7.02
C VAL A 15 21.21 -19.64 8.33
N LEU A 16 21.66 -20.25 9.44
CA LEU A 16 21.10 -20.02 10.78
C LEU A 16 21.35 -18.57 11.25
N LYS A 17 22.52 -18.02 11.01
CA LYS A 17 22.85 -16.64 11.38
C LYS A 17 22.00 -15.62 10.57
N ASP A 18 21.78 -15.87 9.30
CA ASP A 18 20.94 -15.03 8.42
C ASP A 18 19.46 -15.15 8.83
N SER A 19 18.99 -16.34 9.19
CA SER A 19 17.63 -16.56 9.68
C SER A 19 17.40 -15.85 11.02
N LEU A 20 18.32 -15.95 11.97
CA LEU A 20 18.23 -15.26 13.26
C LEU A 20 18.34 -13.73 13.10
N SER A 21 19.10 -13.26 12.11
CA SER A 21 19.17 -11.83 11.76
C SER A 21 17.84 -11.34 11.20
N SER A 22 17.25 -12.09 10.29
CA SER A 22 15.93 -11.78 9.70
C SER A 22 14.84 -11.76 10.76
N ALA A 23 14.79 -12.74 11.67
CA ALA A 23 13.80 -12.79 12.75
C ALA A 23 13.89 -11.57 13.67
N ARG A 24 15.09 -11.12 14.00
CA ARG A 24 15.31 -9.92 14.84
C ARG A 24 14.85 -8.65 14.11
N VAL A 25 15.09 -8.55 12.79
CA VAL A 25 14.63 -7.43 11.98
C VAL A 25 13.09 -7.41 11.92
N PHE A 26 12.46 -8.56 11.67
CA PHE A 26 11.00 -8.67 11.67
C PHE A 26 10.39 -8.31 13.03
N MET A 27 10.99 -8.80 14.11
CA MET A 27 10.52 -8.47 15.46
C MET A 27 10.68 -6.96 15.75
N GLY A 28 11.81 -6.37 15.36
CA GLY A 28 12.01 -4.92 15.48
C GLY A 28 11.02 -4.09 14.70
N LEU A 29 10.74 -4.47 13.45
CA LEU A 29 9.75 -3.81 12.61
C LEU A 29 8.33 -3.97 13.15
N SER A 30 7.99 -5.15 13.68
CA SER A 30 6.67 -5.39 14.29
C SER A 30 6.47 -4.56 15.56
N LEU A 31 7.50 -4.46 16.40
CA LEU A 31 7.48 -3.61 17.59
C LEU A 31 7.38 -2.13 17.22
N LEU A 32 8.11 -1.70 16.18
CA LEU A 32 8.02 -0.33 15.67
C LEU A 32 6.63 -0.03 15.13
N LEU A 33 6.03 -0.94 14.36
CA LEU A 33 4.67 -0.81 13.86
C LEU A 33 3.67 -0.68 15.01
N LEU A 34 3.78 -1.54 16.03
CA LEU A 34 2.93 -1.49 17.21
C LEU A 34 3.07 -0.15 17.94
N ALA A 35 4.30 0.32 18.13
CA ALA A 35 4.57 1.61 18.76
C ALA A 35 3.97 2.78 17.96
N LEU A 36 4.07 2.75 16.62
CA LEU A 36 3.49 3.76 15.74
C LEU A 36 1.96 3.73 15.76
N VAL A 37 1.34 2.55 15.81
CA VAL A 37 -0.11 2.39 15.95
C VAL A 37 -0.60 2.97 17.27
N LEU A 38 0.06 2.64 18.37
CA LEU A 38 -0.27 3.18 19.71
C LEU A 38 -0.06 4.69 19.76
N PHE A 39 1.04 5.18 19.18
CA PHE A 39 1.31 6.61 19.09
C PHE A 39 0.26 7.33 18.24
N GLY A 40 -0.09 6.79 17.07
CA GLY A 40 -1.14 7.34 16.20
C GLY A 40 -2.52 7.37 16.88
N ALA A 41 -2.83 6.35 17.67
CA ALA A 41 -4.07 6.29 18.44
C ALA A 41 -4.07 7.31 19.61
N SER A 42 -2.91 7.64 20.17
CA SER A 42 -2.78 8.62 21.27
C SER A 42 -2.82 10.06 20.78
N GLN A 43 -2.36 10.34 19.54
CA GLN A 43 -2.34 11.68 18.97
C GLN A 43 -3.67 12.03 18.31
N GLY A 44 -4.18 13.23 18.52
CA GLY A 44 -5.38 13.74 17.86
C GLY A 44 -5.61 15.21 18.19
N ALA A 45 -6.58 15.85 17.53
CA ALA A 45 -6.95 17.26 17.74
C ALA A 45 -7.35 17.57 19.20
N LEU A 46 -7.89 16.58 19.90
CA LEU A 46 -8.13 16.63 21.34
C LEU A 46 -7.02 15.82 22.02
N LYS A 47 -6.31 16.42 22.97
CA LYS A 47 -5.35 15.72 23.84
C LYS A 47 -6.13 14.83 24.82
N ILE A 48 -6.52 13.65 24.35
CA ILE A 48 -7.21 12.67 25.16
C ILE A 48 -6.13 11.78 25.79
N SER A 49 -5.99 11.87 27.11
CA SER A 49 -5.11 10.98 27.86
C SER A 49 -5.68 9.55 27.86
N PHE A 50 -4.84 8.54 28.06
CA PHE A 50 -5.31 7.15 28.13
C PHE A 50 -6.33 6.92 29.27
N ASP A 51 -6.33 7.77 30.30
CA ASP A 51 -7.31 7.73 31.38
C ASP A 51 -8.75 8.03 30.91
N ALA A 52 -8.89 8.78 29.82
CA ALA A 52 -10.19 9.11 29.22
C ALA A 52 -10.88 7.93 28.50
N LEU A 53 -10.20 6.80 28.33
CA LEU A 53 -10.83 5.55 27.87
C LEU A 53 -11.90 5.02 28.83
N PHE A 54 -11.89 5.45 30.09
CA PHE A 54 -12.88 5.07 31.10
C PHE A 54 -14.11 5.98 31.12
N ASP A 55 -14.05 7.15 30.46
CA ASP A 55 -15.19 8.06 30.30
C ASP A 55 -15.98 7.69 29.04
N GLU A 56 -17.30 7.50 29.17
CA GLU A 56 -18.15 7.04 28.06
C GLU A 56 -18.13 8.00 26.85
N GLU A 57 -18.08 9.30 27.09
CA GLU A 57 -18.08 10.33 26.05
C GLU A 57 -16.82 10.31 25.19
N TYR A 58 -15.65 10.09 25.79
CA TYR A 58 -14.36 10.02 25.08
C TYR A 58 -14.14 8.65 24.44
N ARG A 59 -14.70 7.59 24.98
CA ARG A 59 -14.64 6.24 24.43
C ARG A 59 -15.26 6.16 23.05
N ASP A 60 -16.39 6.82 22.84
CA ASP A 60 -17.07 6.86 21.54
C ASP A 60 -16.24 7.57 20.48
N ILE A 61 -15.58 8.67 20.80
CA ILE A 61 -14.67 9.37 19.90
C ILE A 61 -13.47 8.47 19.54
N TRP A 62 -12.93 7.77 20.53
CA TRP A 62 -11.77 6.91 20.33
C TRP A 62 -12.10 5.70 19.46
N LEU A 63 -13.22 5.02 19.74
CA LEU A 63 -13.64 3.81 19.02
C LEU A 63 -14.17 4.12 17.61
N ASN A 64 -14.95 5.19 17.45
CA ASN A 64 -15.65 5.47 16.19
C ASN A 64 -14.87 6.39 15.25
N ILE A 65 -13.90 7.16 15.75
CA ILE A 65 -13.14 8.10 14.92
C ILE A 65 -11.67 7.71 14.83
N ARG A 66 -10.99 7.48 15.95
CA ARG A 66 -9.54 7.26 15.96
C ARG A 66 -9.14 5.87 15.53
N LEU A 67 -9.77 4.87 16.13
CA LEU A 67 -9.46 3.47 15.84
C LEU A 67 -9.66 3.12 14.37
N PRO A 68 -10.78 3.48 13.71
CA PRO A 68 -10.95 3.19 12.28
C PRO A 68 -9.90 3.86 11.39
N ARG A 69 -9.49 5.09 11.71
CA ARG A 69 -8.44 5.78 10.94
C ARG A 69 -7.08 5.08 11.03
N VAL A 70 -6.69 4.66 12.22
CA VAL A 70 -5.43 3.94 12.43
C VAL A 70 -5.48 2.57 11.75
N LEU A 71 -6.58 1.83 11.89
CA LEU A 71 -6.77 0.55 11.21
C LEU A 71 -6.73 0.72 9.69
N LEU A 72 -7.39 1.74 9.15
CA LEU A 72 -7.36 2.03 7.72
C LEU A 72 -5.94 2.32 7.24
N ALA A 73 -5.17 3.12 7.98
CA ALA A 73 -3.78 3.41 7.64
C ALA A 73 -2.91 2.14 7.61
N VAL A 74 -3.09 1.23 8.57
CA VAL A 74 -2.40 -0.06 8.60
C VAL A 74 -2.79 -0.94 7.41
N LEU A 75 -4.09 -1.01 7.10
CA LEU A 75 -4.60 -1.80 5.96
C LEU A 75 -4.09 -1.26 4.62
N VAL A 76 -4.12 0.06 4.43
CA VAL A 76 -3.59 0.70 3.21
C VAL A 76 -2.09 0.46 3.09
N GLY A 77 -1.33 0.62 4.18
CA GLY A 77 0.11 0.33 4.20
C GLY A 77 0.42 -1.13 3.87
N ALA A 78 -0.33 -2.07 4.42
CA ALA A 78 -0.19 -3.50 4.13
C ALA A 78 -0.52 -3.82 2.66
N ALA A 79 -1.58 -3.21 2.10
CA ALA A 79 -1.95 -3.37 0.70
C ALA A 79 -0.86 -2.84 -0.25
N LEU A 80 -0.32 -1.64 0.03
CA LEU A 80 0.77 -1.05 -0.75
C LEU A 80 2.06 -1.88 -0.65
N ALA A 81 2.40 -2.38 0.54
CA ALA A 81 3.56 -3.24 0.72
C ALA A 81 3.42 -4.54 -0.07
N THR A 82 2.24 -5.16 -0.06
CA THR A 82 1.96 -6.39 -0.81
C THR A 82 2.04 -6.14 -2.31
N ALA A 83 1.44 -5.05 -2.79
CA ALA A 83 1.53 -4.64 -4.19
C ALA A 83 2.99 -4.39 -4.60
N GLY A 84 3.78 -3.73 -3.76
CA GLY A 84 5.22 -3.51 -3.98
C GLY A 84 5.98 -4.81 -4.14
N VAL A 85 5.79 -5.77 -3.26
CA VAL A 85 6.47 -7.09 -3.34
C VAL A 85 6.09 -7.83 -4.62
N ILE A 86 4.80 -7.82 -5.00
CA ILE A 86 4.33 -8.45 -6.24
C ILE A 86 4.99 -7.80 -7.46
N MET A 87 5.04 -6.46 -7.48
CA MET A 87 5.67 -5.70 -8.58
C MET A 87 7.16 -5.98 -8.68
N GLN A 88 7.89 -5.96 -7.56
CA GLN A 88 9.32 -6.28 -7.53
C GLN A 88 9.59 -7.69 -8.02
N GLY A 89 8.76 -8.66 -7.65
CA GLY A 89 8.85 -10.04 -8.13
C GLY A 89 8.54 -10.16 -9.63
N LEU A 90 7.49 -9.52 -10.11
CA LEU A 90 7.08 -9.54 -11.51
C LEU A 90 8.14 -8.91 -12.42
N PHE A 91 8.64 -7.74 -12.02
CA PHE A 91 9.65 -7.00 -12.80
C PHE A 91 11.09 -7.47 -12.54
N ARG A 92 11.30 -8.35 -11.57
CA ARG A 92 12.64 -8.78 -11.12
C ARG A 92 13.57 -7.58 -10.87
N ASN A 93 13.00 -6.49 -10.41
CA ASN A 93 13.70 -5.23 -10.16
C ASN A 93 13.27 -4.70 -8.77
N PRO A 94 14.20 -4.56 -7.82
CA PRO A 94 13.91 -4.06 -6.49
C PRO A 94 13.45 -2.59 -6.47
N MET A 95 13.64 -1.86 -7.57
CA MET A 95 13.20 -0.46 -7.72
C MET A 95 11.77 -0.33 -8.28
N ALA A 96 11.09 -1.45 -8.54
CA ALA A 96 9.72 -1.40 -9.03
C ALA A 96 8.77 -0.93 -7.92
N ASP A 97 8.09 0.18 -8.20
CA ASP A 97 7.13 0.81 -7.29
C ASP A 97 5.74 0.83 -7.96
N PRO A 98 4.68 0.36 -7.30
CA PRO A 98 3.32 0.44 -7.82
C PRO A 98 2.86 1.88 -8.08
N GLY A 99 3.40 2.87 -7.37
CA GLY A 99 3.14 4.29 -7.59
C GLY A 99 3.61 4.81 -8.96
N LEU A 100 4.65 4.20 -9.54
CA LEU A 100 5.18 4.60 -10.86
C LEU A 100 4.28 4.19 -12.03
N LEU A 101 3.33 3.28 -11.82
CA LEU A 101 2.40 2.87 -12.87
C LEU A 101 1.25 3.87 -13.14
N GLY A 102 1.20 4.99 -12.41
CA GLY A 102 0.16 5.99 -12.62
C GLY A 102 -1.23 5.60 -12.11
N VAL A 103 -1.37 4.47 -11.43
CA VAL A 103 -2.64 4.00 -10.88
C VAL A 103 -3.19 4.97 -9.84
N SER A 104 -2.32 5.48 -8.97
CA SER A 104 -2.68 6.45 -7.94
C SER A 104 -3.08 7.81 -8.52
N SER A 105 -2.39 8.27 -9.55
CA SER A 105 -2.72 9.54 -10.22
C SER A 105 -4.03 9.45 -10.99
N GLY A 106 -4.32 8.32 -11.64
CA GLY A 106 -5.61 8.08 -12.28
C GLY A 106 -6.77 8.07 -11.28
N SER A 107 -6.56 7.47 -10.11
CA SER A 107 -7.54 7.54 -9.02
C SER A 107 -7.77 8.96 -8.55
N ALA A 108 -6.70 9.73 -8.32
CA ALA A 108 -6.78 11.11 -7.85
C ALA A 108 -7.46 12.03 -8.88
N LEU A 109 -7.17 11.85 -10.18
CA LEU A 109 -7.82 12.57 -11.26
C LEU A 109 -9.34 12.35 -11.25
N MET A 110 -9.77 11.08 -11.19
CA MET A 110 -11.20 10.76 -11.22
C MET A 110 -11.93 11.24 -9.96
N VAL A 111 -11.29 11.21 -8.80
CA VAL A 111 -11.84 11.84 -7.58
C VAL A 111 -11.95 13.36 -7.75
N GLY A 112 -10.94 14.01 -8.34
CA GLY A 112 -11.00 15.43 -8.67
C GLY A 112 -12.16 15.77 -9.61
N VAL A 113 -12.38 14.94 -10.65
CA VAL A 113 -13.52 15.06 -11.57
C VAL A 113 -14.85 14.92 -10.82
N ALA A 114 -14.97 13.96 -9.91
CA ALA A 114 -16.16 13.75 -9.10
C ALA A 114 -16.49 14.96 -8.21
N ILE A 115 -15.46 15.62 -7.66
CA ILE A 115 -15.64 16.82 -6.83
C ILE A 115 -16.07 18.04 -7.65
N VAL A 116 -15.51 18.19 -8.86
CA VAL A 116 -15.77 19.37 -9.70
C VAL A 116 -17.10 19.27 -10.44
N LEU A 117 -17.48 18.07 -10.88
CA LEU A 117 -18.74 17.85 -11.58
C LEU A 117 -19.88 17.59 -10.59
N PRO A 118 -20.95 18.39 -10.58
CA PRO A 118 -22.07 18.17 -9.69
C PRO A 118 -22.92 16.97 -10.17
N PHE A 119 -22.53 15.77 -9.79
CA PHE A 119 -23.34 14.60 -10.02
C PHE A 119 -24.45 14.54 -8.97
N SER A 120 -25.71 14.49 -9.42
CA SER A 120 -26.88 14.36 -8.54
C SER A 120 -27.13 12.89 -8.21
N PHE A 121 -26.35 12.34 -7.29
CA PHE A 121 -26.58 10.99 -6.78
C PHE A 121 -27.53 10.99 -5.57
N PRO A 122 -28.29 9.91 -5.32
CA PRO A 122 -29.02 9.73 -4.08
C PRO A 122 -28.11 9.86 -2.86
N VAL A 123 -28.58 10.45 -1.78
CA VAL A 123 -27.81 10.75 -0.56
C VAL A 123 -26.97 9.57 -0.04
N VAL A 124 -27.46 8.36 -0.17
CA VAL A 124 -26.75 7.14 0.22
C VAL A 124 -25.50 6.87 -0.62
N LEU A 125 -25.53 7.25 -1.91
CA LEU A 125 -24.41 7.03 -2.83
C LEU A 125 -23.35 8.13 -2.75
N VAL A 126 -23.71 9.32 -2.27
CA VAL A 126 -22.77 10.46 -2.11
C VAL A 126 -21.61 10.10 -1.18
N ILE A 127 -21.85 9.29 -0.14
CA ILE A 127 -20.81 8.86 0.79
C ILE A 127 -19.74 7.95 0.09
N TYR A 128 -20.19 7.14 -0.88
CA TYR A 128 -19.34 6.18 -1.60
C TYR A 128 -18.86 6.70 -2.96
N GLU A 129 -19.35 7.85 -3.39
CA GLU A 129 -19.05 8.44 -4.70
C GLU A 129 -17.55 8.52 -4.97
N GLN A 130 -16.79 9.12 -4.07
CA GLN A 130 -15.35 9.27 -4.22
C GLN A 130 -14.62 7.93 -4.32
N MET A 131 -15.07 6.92 -3.56
CA MET A 131 -14.49 5.56 -3.62
C MET A 131 -14.73 4.91 -4.98
N VAL A 132 -15.95 5.01 -5.50
CA VAL A 132 -16.31 4.43 -6.81
C VAL A 132 -15.51 5.11 -7.93
N PHE A 133 -15.41 6.44 -7.91
CA PHE A 133 -14.61 7.19 -8.90
C PHE A 133 -13.12 6.87 -8.77
N ALA A 134 -12.57 6.73 -7.56
CA ALA A 134 -11.18 6.32 -7.36
C ALA A 134 -10.89 4.94 -7.95
N ILE A 135 -11.77 3.96 -7.69
CA ILE A 135 -11.64 2.61 -8.24
C ILE A 135 -11.77 2.63 -9.76
N ALA A 136 -12.75 3.35 -10.30
CA ALA A 136 -12.93 3.49 -11.74
C ALA A 136 -11.70 4.12 -12.40
N GLY A 137 -11.12 5.18 -11.81
CA GLY A 137 -9.92 5.84 -12.31
C GLY A 137 -8.71 4.91 -12.34
N SER A 138 -8.50 4.16 -11.28
CA SER A 138 -7.41 3.18 -11.22
C SER A 138 -7.56 2.08 -12.28
N LEU A 139 -8.77 1.55 -12.48
CA LEU A 139 -9.05 0.52 -13.47
C LEU A 139 -8.88 1.05 -14.91
N VAL A 140 -9.32 2.27 -15.20
CA VAL A 140 -9.14 2.90 -16.50
C VAL A 140 -7.64 3.02 -16.82
N VAL A 141 -6.83 3.55 -15.90
CA VAL A 141 -5.39 3.68 -16.11
C VAL A 141 -4.72 2.32 -16.28
N CYS A 142 -5.04 1.34 -15.43
CA CYS A 142 -4.54 -0.03 -15.60
C CYS A 142 -4.87 -0.61 -16.97
N THR A 143 -6.11 -0.41 -17.43
CA THR A 143 -6.56 -0.91 -18.74
C THR A 143 -5.82 -0.22 -19.89
N ILE A 144 -5.63 1.09 -19.82
CA ILE A 144 -4.88 1.86 -20.82
C ILE A 144 -3.44 1.35 -20.91
N ILE A 145 -2.76 1.22 -19.77
CA ILE A 145 -1.38 0.72 -19.72
C ILE A 145 -1.29 -0.69 -20.29
N PHE A 146 -2.22 -1.56 -19.92
CA PHE A 146 -2.29 -2.92 -20.42
C PHE A 146 -2.47 -2.98 -21.95
N LEU A 147 -3.40 -2.19 -22.50
CA LEU A 147 -3.65 -2.13 -23.95
C LEU A 147 -2.45 -1.58 -24.72
N ILE A 148 -1.78 -0.55 -24.19
CA ILE A 148 -0.56 0.00 -24.80
C ILE A 148 0.53 -1.06 -24.86
N THR A 149 0.71 -1.80 -23.76
CA THR A 149 1.75 -2.83 -23.65
C THR A 149 1.48 -4.02 -24.55
N GLN A 150 0.22 -4.45 -24.70
CA GLN A 150 -0.14 -5.55 -25.59
C GLN A 150 0.08 -5.24 -27.08
N ARG A 151 -0.06 -3.99 -27.49
CA ARG A 151 0.14 -3.60 -28.91
C ARG A 151 1.59 -3.69 -29.37
N HIS A 152 2.55 -3.61 -28.48
CA HIS A 152 3.97 -3.72 -28.80
C HIS A 152 4.45 -5.12 -28.50
N ARG A 153 4.70 -5.91 -29.54
CA ARG A 153 5.10 -7.33 -29.49
C ARG A 153 6.43 -7.59 -28.77
N ASP A 154 7.22 -6.52 -28.57
CA ASP A 154 8.49 -6.51 -27.84
C ASP A 154 8.36 -5.79 -26.47
N GLY A 155 7.17 -5.84 -25.85
CA GLY A 155 6.83 -5.13 -24.62
C GLY A 155 7.93 -5.20 -23.55
N SER A 156 8.93 -4.32 -23.68
CA SER A 156 9.99 -4.23 -22.68
C SER A 156 9.44 -3.59 -21.44
N MET A 157 9.87 -4.05 -20.26
CA MET A 157 9.52 -3.46 -18.96
C MET A 157 9.72 -1.94 -18.91
N MET A 158 10.67 -1.44 -19.71
CA MET A 158 10.98 -0.02 -19.85
C MET A 158 9.80 0.78 -20.43
N GLN A 159 9.05 0.20 -21.35
CA GLN A 159 7.88 0.85 -21.97
C GLN A 159 6.71 0.98 -20.98
N LEU A 160 6.51 -0.04 -20.13
CA LEU A 160 5.52 0.00 -19.05
C LEU A 160 5.81 1.13 -18.06
N LEU A 161 7.07 1.23 -17.61
CA LEU A 161 7.49 2.28 -16.69
C LEU A 161 7.38 3.68 -17.33
N LEU A 162 7.80 3.83 -18.60
CA LEU A 162 7.70 5.10 -19.32
C LEU A 162 6.24 5.52 -19.52
N ALA A 163 5.35 4.58 -19.88
CA ALA A 163 3.92 4.85 -20.01
C ALA A 163 3.30 5.27 -18.67
N GLY A 164 3.67 4.59 -17.58
CA GLY A 164 3.23 4.93 -16.23
C GLY A 164 3.66 6.32 -15.79
N ILE A 165 4.93 6.67 -16.01
CA ILE A 165 5.48 8.00 -15.71
C ILE A 165 4.78 9.08 -16.55
N ALA A 166 4.56 8.82 -17.85
CA ALA A 166 3.86 9.75 -18.72
C ALA A 166 2.43 10.01 -18.27
N ILE A 167 1.70 8.95 -17.87
CA ILE A 167 0.34 9.08 -17.32
C ILE A 167 0.37 9.83 -15.99
N ASN A 168 1.34 9.53 -15.13
CA ASN A 168 1.50 10.21 -13.84
C ASN A 168 1.77 11.71 -13.99
N ALA A 169 2.47 12.11 -15.07
CA ALA A 169 2.74 13.50 -15.38
C ALA A 169 1.54 14.23 -16.03
N LEU A 170 0.59 13.48 -16.61
CA LEU A 170 -0.59 14.01 -17.30
C LEU A 170 -1.78 14.20 -16.35
N CYS A 171 -1.86 13.41 -15.26
CA CYS A 171 -2.91 13.48 -14.24
C CYS A 171 -2.55 14.45 -13.12
#